data_7c12f19bcfde8fadc9dd6533cf695c89
#
_entry.id   7c12f19bcfde8fadc9dd6533cf695c89
#
_cell.length_a   1.000
_cell.length_b   1.000
_cell.length_c   1.000
_cell.angle_alpha   90.00
_cell.angle_beta   90.00
_cell.angle_gamma   90.00
#
_symmetry.space_group_name_H-M   'P 1'
#
loop_
_entity.id
_entity.type
_entity.pdbx_description
1 polymer ?
#
loop_
_entity_poly.entity_id
_entity_poly.type
_entity_poly.pdbx_seq_one_letter_code
_entity_poly.pdbx_strand_id
1 'polypeptide(L)'
;MINKIKNNLKKYQWLAGLIDGDGCFLISNKGYAALEITVSWADEALLHQIKKIFGGSIKVRGSLKALRYRLHNKKGIYQLLHAVNGNIRNSIRQEQFKCILNLYNIKYIEPCIFTWSNGYASGLLDSDGSISLSVKKHAYVKNPEQRGTLGKILRLQHAKAVQLNIKITQKYKENVAFLRTPFLPLSLDRQKGIDTEKQFGQIFFDKSQNGYYSWTISSKKEVTFFLYYISKNPSYSKKAHRLRLVHVFYELYEQKAYLAQEESYLKHRWNDFANSWFKYGT
;
A
#
# COMPACT_ATOMS: atom_id res chain seq x y z
N MET A 1 0.86 1.53 29.51
CA MET A 1 1.46 2.76 28.92
C MET A 1 2.34 2.41 27.71
N ILE A 2 3.29 1.51 27.81
CA ILE A 2 4.24 1.11 26.72
C ILE A 2 3.52 0.66 25.43
N ASN A 3 2.46 -0.16 25.52
CA ASN A 3 1.71 -0.62 24.33
C ASN A 3 0.97 0.53 23.62
N LYS A 4 0.49 1.54 24.35
CA LYS A 4 -0.17 2.72 23.75
C LYS A 4 0.84 3.60 23.00
N ILE A 5 2.06 3.75 23.53
CA ILE A 5 3.16 4.49 22.87
C ILE A 5 3.61 3.74 21.61
N LYS A 6 3.81 2.43 21.68
CA LYS A 6 4.18 1.59 20.51
C LYS A 6 3.12 1.64 19.41
N ASN A 7 1.82 1.60 19.75
CA ASN A 7 0.74 1.66 18.78
C ASN A 7 0.66 3.04 18.11
N ASN A 8 0.91 4.12 18.83
CA ASN A 8 0.97 5.45 18.23
C ASN A 8 2.18 5.60 17.32
N LEU A 9 3.35 5.06 17.67
CA LEU A 9 4.54 5.09 16.84
C LEU A 9 4.30 4.40 15.49
N LYS A 10 3.73 3.20 15.50
CA LYS A 10 3.40 2.47 14.26
C LYS A 10 2.40 3.22 13.37
N LYS A 11 1.41 3.89 13.99
CA LYS A 11 0.47 4.77 13.28
C LYS A 11 1.16 5.97 12.62
N TYR A 12 2.12 6.59 13.29
CA TYR A 12 2.87 7.71 12.72
C TYR A 12 3.82 7.27 11.61
N GLN A 13 4.42 6.09 11.74
CA GLN A 13 5.19 5.46 10.67
C GLN A 13 4.31 5.13 9.46
N TRP A 14 3.12 4.56 9.69
CA TRP A 14 2.13 4.35 8.64
C TRP A 14 1.73 5.67 7.95
N LEU A 15 1.45 6.71 8.74
CA LEU A 15 1.11 8.03 8.19
C LEU A 15 2.24 8.61 7.34
N ALA A 16 3.50 8.46 7.76
CA ALA A 16 4.65 8.89 6.98
C ALA A 16 4.71 8.18 5.62
N GLY A 17 4.49 6.86 5.58
CA GLY A 17 4.42 6.11 4.33
C GLY A 17 3.26 6.54 3.43
N LEU A 18 2.09 6.84 4.01
CA LEU A 18 0.95 7.38 3.26
C LEU A 18 1.24 8.78 2.69
N ILE A 19 1.89 9.66 3.47
CA ILE A 19 2.29 11.00 3.01
C ILE A 19 3.32 10.90 1.90
N ASP A 20 4.26 9.99 1.99
CA ASP A 20 5.30 9.82 0.98
C ASP A 20 4.73 9.42 -0.40
N GLY A 21 3.60 8.70 -0.43
CA GLY A 21 2.89 8.41 -1.67
C GLY A 21 1.91 9.52 -2.06
N ASP A 22 0.82 9.65 -1.32
CA ASP A 22 -0.35 10.48 -1.66
C ASP A 22 -0.34 11.89 -1.04
N GLY A 23 0.64 12.21 -0.18
CA GLY A 23 0.71 13.48 0.52
C GLY A 23 1.49 14.54 -0.26
N CYS A 24 1.26 15.80 0.12
CA CYS A 24 2.02 16.96 -0.34
C CYS A 24 2.12 17.99 0.79
N PHE A 25 3.34 18.39 1.13
CA PHE A 25 3.57 19.51 2.02
C PHE A 25 3.66 20.80 1.24
N LEU A 26 2.97 21.84 1.70
CA LEU A 26 2.85 23.11 1.01
C LEU A 26 3.12 24.27 1.96
N ILE A 27 3.72 25.33 1.44
CA ILE A 27 3.80 26.65 2.09
C ILE A 27 3.07 27.65 1.18
N SER A 28 2.06 28.31 1.71
CA SER A 28 1.33 29.33 0.97
C SER A 28 2.18 30.59 0.78
N ASN A 29 1.80 31.46 -0.16
CA ASN A 29 2.46 32.75 -0.37
C ASN A 29 2.49 33.65 0.89
N LYS A 30 1.58 33.41 1.83
CA LYS A 30 1.52 34.10 3.13
C LYS A 30 2.34 33.41 4.23
N GLY A 31 3.15 32.39 3.89
CA GLY A 31 3.99 31.65 4.83
C GLY A 31 3.27 30.62 5.69
N TYR A 32 2.01 30.24 5.38
CA TYR A 32 1.29 29.22 6.16
C TYR A 32 1.58 27.82 5.60
N ALA A 33 1.99 26.92 6.50
CA ALA A 33 2.20 25.52 6.16
C ALA A 33 0.88 24.75 6.07
N ALA A 34 0.84 23.77 5.15
CA ALA A 34 -0.27 22.83 5.00
C ALA A 34 0.22 21.45 4.61
N LEU A 35 -0.54 20.42 5.01
CA LEU A 35 -0.48 19.08 4.44
C LEU A 35 -1.77 18.82 3.65
N GLU A 36 -1.64 18.33 2.43
CA GLU A 36 -2.76 17.78 1.65
C GLU A 36 -2.52 16.28 1.39
N ILE A 37 -3.56 15.47 1.50
CA ILE A 37 -3.57 14.05 1.12
C ILE A 37 -4.81 13.83 0.26
N THR A 38 -4.65 13.25 -0.93
CA THR A 38 -5.77 12.97 -1.84
C THR A 38 -5.90 11.47 -2.05
N VAL A 39 -7.09 10.92 -1.74
CA VAL A 39 -7.38 9.48 -1.88
C VAL A 39 -8.69 9.25 -2.64
N SER A 40 -8.93 8.02 -3.07
CA SER A 40 -10.21 7.58 -3.63
C SER A 40 -11.33 7.71 -2.60
N TRP A 41 -12.58 7.92 -3.02
CA TRP A 41 -13.75 7.87 -2.13
C TRP A 41 -13.83 6.58 -1.30
N ALA A 42 -13.43 5.46 -1.87
CA ALA A 42 -13.42 4.18 -1.17
C ALA A 42 -12.47 4.13 0.04
N ASP A 43 -11.58 5.11 0.17
CA ASP A 43 -10.59 5.23 1.25
C ASP A 43 -10.92 6.37 2.23
N GLU A 44 -12.16 6.88 2.23
CA GLU A 44 -12.62 7.98 3.09
C GLU A 44 -12.33 7.73 4.58
N ALA A 45 -12.59 6.51 5.05
CA ALA A 45 -12.38 6.12 6.44
C ALA A 45 -10.93 6.36 6.92
N LEU A 46 -9.95 6.21 6.03
CA LEU A 46 -8.54 6.47 6.28
C LEU A 46 -8.31 7.95 6.61
N LEU A 47 -8.91 8.87 5.84
CA LEU A 47 -8.80 10.31 6.09
C LEU A 47 -9.46 10.74 7.41
N HIS A 48 -10.58 10.12 7.77
CA HIS A 48 -11.23 10.38 9.06
C HIS A 48 -10.37 9.98 10.25
N GLN A 49 -9.57 8.92 10.15
CA GLN A 49 -8.62 8.56 11.21
C GLN A 49 -7.54 9.63 11.41
N ILE A 50 -7.01 10.21 10.32
CA ILE A 50 -6.02 11.29 10.36
C ILE A 50 -6.65 12.56 10.95
N LYS A 51 -7.85 12.93 10.46
CA LYS A 51 -8.61 14.08 10.95
C LYS A 51 -8.89 14.01 12.46
N LYS A 52 -9.21 12.82 12.98
CA LYS A 52 -9.44 12.62 14.41
C LYS A 52 -8.21 12.94 15.28
N ILE A 53 -7.00 12.74 14.74
CA ILE A 53 -5.74 12.95 15.48
C ILE A 53 -5.28 14.41 15.37
N PHE A 54 -5.28 14.97 14.16
CA PHE A 54 -4.63 16.25 13.86
C PHE A 54 -5.62 17.38 13.55
N GLY A 55 -6.92 17.08 13.44
CA GLY A 55 -7.91 18.05 12.95
C GLY A 55 -7.90 18.16 11.42
N GLY A 56 -8.13 19.34 10.90
CA GLY A 56 -8.21 19.58 9.45
C GLY A 56 -9.59 19.33 8.86
N SER A 57 -9.68 19.34 7.54
CA SER A 57 -10.94 19.19 6.79
C SER A 57 -10.80 18.16 5.68
N ILE A 58 -11.92 17.53 5.34
CA ILE A 58 -12.04 16.61 4.19
C ILE A 58 -13.04 17.24 3.24
N LYS A 59 -12.69 17.34 1.96
CA LYS A 59 -13.55 17.89 0.90
C LYS A 59 -13.54 16.98 -0.32
N VAL A 60 -14.67 16.88 -1.00
CA VAL A 60 -14.78 16.23 -2.31
C VAL A 60 -13.95 17.03 -3.31
N ARG A 61 -13.18 16.35 -4.15
CA ARG A 61 -12.41 16.98 -5.22
C ARG A 61 -13.17 16.87 -6.54
N GLY A 62 -14.07 17.83 -6.76
CA GLY A 62 -14.76 18.11 -8.03
C GLY A 62 -15.20 16.87 -8.82
N SER A 63 -14.88 16.84 -10.12
CA SER A 63 -15.23 15.77 -11.06
C SER A 63 -14.51 14.43 -10.84
N LEU A 64 -13.50 14.40 -9.98
CA LEU A 64 -12.76 13.19 -9.65
C LEU A 64 -13.45 12.48 -8.49
N LYS A 65 -13.69 11.17 -8.59
CA LYS A 65 -14.16 10.34 -7.47
C LYS A 65 -13.10 10.24 -6.36
N ALA A 66 -12.67 11.38 -5.83
CA ALA A 66 -11.58 11.54 -4.88
C ALA A 66 -11.93 12.50 -3.76
N LEU A 67 -11.33 12.28 -2.59
CA LEU A 67 -11.41 13.11 -1.41
C LEU A 67 -10.04 13.71 -1.12
N ARG A 68 -10.05 14.98 -0.70
CA ARG A 68 -8.85 15.68 -0.25
C ARG A 68 -8.98 16.00 1.23
N TYR A 69 -8.05 15.48 2.02
CA TYR A 69 -7.78 15.95 3.37
C TYR A 69 -6.83 17.14 3.30
N ARG A 70 -7.11 18.19 4.09
CA ARG A 70 -6.26 19.36 4.24
C ARG A 70 -6.09 19.71 5.71
N LEU A 71 -4.85 19.77 6.15
CA LEU A 71 -4.44 20.26 7.46
C LEU A 71 -3.65 21.57 7.27
N HIS A 72 -4.10 22.67 7.89
CA HIS A 72 -3.46 24.00 7.81
C HIS A 72 -3.50 24.76 9.13
N ASN A 73 -4.18 24.25 10.16
CA ASN A 73 -4.14 24.88 11.47
C ASN A 73 -2.78 24.66 12.14
N LYS A 74 -2.22 25.71 12.76
CA LYS A 74 -0.87 25.72 13.34
C LYS A 74 -0.64 24.58 14.33
N LYS A 75 -1.61 24.33 15.24
CA LYS A 75 -1.51 23.27 16.25
C LYS A 75 -1.43 21.87 15.63
N GLY A 76 -2.32 21.58 14.69
CA GLY A 76 -2.33 20.28 14.01
C GLY A 76 -1.08 20.05 13.17
N ILE A 77 -0.61 21.06 12.43
CA ILE A 77 0.66 20.98 11.68
C ILE A 77 1.82 20.72 12.64
N TYR A 78 1.94 21.46 13.74
CA TYR A 78 3.00 21.27 14.72
C TYR A 78 3.02 19.84 15.29
N GLN A 79 1.85 19.30 15.65
CA GLN A 79 1.71 17.92 16.12
C GLN A 79 2.10 16.90 15.04
N LEU A 80 1.67 17.14 13.80
CA LEU A 80 2.01 16.27 12.66
C LEU A 80 3.52 16.24 12.41
N LEU A 81 4.16 17.41 12.38
CA LEU A 81 5.61 17.50 12.14
C LEU A 81 6.39 16.63 13.14
N HIS A 82 6.07 16.73 14.44
CA HIS A 82 6.69 15.88 15.46
C HIS A 82 6.36 14.40 15.32
N ALA A 83 5.14 14.05 14.86
CA ALA A 83 4.71 12.69 14.72
C ALA A 83 5.43 11.94 13.60
N VAL A 84 5.73 12.62 12.45
CA VAL A 84 6.32 11.97 11.27
C VAL A 84 7.83 12.26 11.09
N ASN A 85 8.41 13.17 11.87
CA ASN A 85 9.83 13.48 11.80
C ASN A 85 10.68 12.24 12.11
N GLY A 86 11.68 11.95 11.27
CA GLY A 86 12.46 10.71 11.32
C GLY A 86 11.80 9.51 10.62
N ASN A 87 10.68 9.72 9.86
CA ASN A 87 10.00 8.65 9.14
C ASN A 87 9.70 8.96 7.66
N ILE A 88 9.79 10.21 7.22
CA ILE A 88 9.63 10.62 5.80
C ILE A 88 10.84 10.15 5.00
N ARG A 89 10.62 9.35 3.93
CA ARG A 89 11.67 8.68 3.14
C ARG A 89 11.70 9.09 1.68
N ASN A 90 10.55 9.49 1.11
CA ASN A 90 10.48 9.92 -0.27
C ASN A 90 11.31 11.20 -0.47
N SER A 91 12.25 11.17 -1.42
CA SER A 91 13.22 12.26 -1.63
C SER A 91 12.55 13.63 -1.86
N ILE A 92 11.47 13.68 -2.66
CA ILE A 92 10.73 14.92 -2.89
C ILE A 92 10.01 15.38 -1.61
N ARG A 93 9.41 14.45 -0.86
CA ARG A 93 8.70 14.79 0.38
C ARG A 93 9.64 15.24 1.49
N GLN A 94 10.86 14.69 1.54
CA GLN A 94 11.89 15.15 2.47
C GLN A 94 12.21 16.63 2.26
N GLU A 95 12.40 17.07 1.01
CA GLU A 95 12.68 18.49 0.72
C GLU A 95 11.50 19.39 1.11
N GLN A 96 10.28 19.03 0.76
CA GLN A 96 9.09 19.76 1.18
C GLN A 96 8.97 19.81 2.71
N PHE A 97 9.25 18.71 3.38
CA PHE A 97 9.17 18.55 4.84
C PHE A 97 10.22 19.41 5.56
N LYS A 98 11.48 19.41 5.08
CA LYS A 98 12.56 20.25 5.61
C LYS A 98 12.20 21.74 5.55
N CYS A 99 11.61 22.20 4.44
CA CYS A 99 11.15 23.59 4.33
C CYS A 99 10.13 23.96 5.43
N ILE A 100 9.17 23.07 5.71
CA ILE A 100 8.18 23.34 6.77
C ILE A 100 8.80 23.25 8.17
N LEU A 101 9.69 22.27 8.42
CA LEU A 101 10.38 22.17 9.70
C LEU A 101 11.17 23.44 10.02
N ASN A 102 11.85 23.99 9.02
CA ASN A 102 12.58 25.27 9.16
C ASN A 102 11.63 26.42 9.54
N LEU A 103 10.45 26.50 8.91
CA LEU A 103 9.42 27.52 9.23
C LEU A 103 8.94 27.42 10.69
N TYR A 104 8.96 26.23 11.28
CA TYR A 104 8.52 25.98 12.66
C TYR A 104 9.69 25.88 13.66
N ASN A 105 10.94 26.13 13.23
CA ASN A 105 12.16 25.98 14.03
C ASN A 105 12.29 24.57 14.65
N ILE A 106 11.90 23.53 13.92
CA ILE A 106 12.00 22.15 14.35
C ILE A 106 13.21 21.51 13.64
N LYS A 107 14.09 20.88 14.41
CA LYS A 107 15.24 20.17 13.87
C LYS A 107 14.78 18.97 13.04
N TYR A 108 15.28 18.85 11.79
CA TYR A 108 15.05 17.67 10.96
C TYR A 108 15.77 16.46 11.56
N ILE A 109 15.09 15.32 11.56
CA ILE A 109 15.62 14.02 11.97
C ILE A 109 15.65 13.13 10.72
N GLU A 110 16.82 12.63 10.38
CA GLU A 110 16.97 11.66 9.28
C GLU A 110 16.17 10.40 9.56
N PRO A 111 15.53 9.80 8.52
CA PRO A 111 14.79 8.57 8.70
C PRO A 111 15.73 7.43 9.15
N CYS A 112 15.32 6.74 10.22
CA CYS A 112 16.05 5.56 10.70
C CYS A 112 16.15 4.49 9.61
N ILE A 113 17.14 3.59 9.73
CA ILE A 113 17.26 2.43 8.84
C ILE A 113 15.92 1.67 8.82
N PHE A 114 15.43 1.36 7.61
CA PHE A 114 14.16 0.66 7.45
C PHE A 114 14.29 -0.79 7.94
N THR A 115 13.31 -1.19 8.72
CA THR A 115 13.11 -2.59 9.12
C THR A 115 11.64 -2.96 8.98
N TRP A 116 11.34 -4.23 8.75
CA TRP A 116 9.98 -4.72 8.64
C TRP A 116 9.22 -4.76 9.98
N SER A 117 9.78 -4.21 11.04
CA SER A 117 9.10 -4.04 12.33
C SER A 117 8.29 -2.76 12.42
N ASN A 118 8.53 -1.75 11.56
CA ASN A 118 7.82 -0.48 11.58
C ASN A 118 6.61 -0.45 10.64
N GLY A 119 5.70 0.53 10.85
CA GLY A 119 4.46 0.65 10.10
C GLY A 119 4.57 1.30 8.72
N TYR A 120 5.74 1.80 8.30
CA TYR A 120 5.89 2.64 7.12
C TYR A 120 5.44 1.97 5.82
N ALA A 121 5.86 0.71 5.57
CA ALA A 121 5.55 0.04 4.31
C ALA A 121 4.05 -0.25 4.14
N SER A 122 3.25 -0.36 5.21
CA SER A 122 1.79 -0.47 5.09
C SER A 122 1.16 0.85 4.65
N GLY A 123 1.67 1.99 5.11
CA GLY A 123 1.24 3.31 4.64
C GLY A 123 1.58 3.55 3.17
N LEU A 124 2.79 3.18 2.77
CA LEU A 124 3.23 3.26 1.37
C LEU A 124 2.46 2.28 0.47
N LEU A 125 2.05 1.11 0.99
CA LEU A 125 1.13 0.21 0.29
C LEU A 125 -0.25 0.86 0.13
N ASP A 126 -0.76 1.54 1.16
CA ASP A 126 -2.07 2.18 1.13
C ASP A 126 -2.13 3.30 0.09
N SER A 127 -1.06 4.05 -0.14
CA SER A 127 -0.94 5.03 -1.22
C SER A 127 -0.60 4.36 -2.57
N ASP A 128 0.64 4.02 -2.78
CA ASP A 128 1.23 3.63 -4.07
C ASP A 128 1.32 2.13 -4.31
N GLY A 129 0.72 1.33 -3.41
CA GLY A 129 0.70 -0.11 -3.54
C GLY A 129 -0.40 -0.63 -4.45
N SER A 130 -0.18 -1.81 -5.02
CA SER A 130 -1.21 -2.58 -5.72
C SER A 130 -1.12 -4.06 -5.35
N ILE A 131 -2.28 -4.71 -5.30
CA ILE A 131 -2.41 -6.14 -5.08
C ILE A 131 -3.21 -6.66 -6.27
N SER A 132 -2.58 -7.48 -7.10
CA SER A 132 -3.15 -7.87 -8.39
C SER A 132 -2.97 -9.36 -8.69
N LEU A 133 -3.89 -9.89 -9.48
CA LEU A 133 -3.79 -11.20 -10.09
C LEU A 133 -3.48 -11.02 -11.58
N SER A 134 -2.29 -11.46 -12.00
CA SER A 134 -1.87 -11.47 -13.40
C SER A 134 -2.33 -12.77 -14.03
N VAL A 135 -3.26 -12.71 -14.98
CA VAL A 135 -3.71 -13.85 -15.77
C VAL A 135 -2.81 -13.98 -16.98
N LYS A 136 -1.94 -15.00 -17.00
CA LYS A 136 -0.96 -15.24 -18.07
C LYS A 136 -1.57 -15.96 -19.29
N LYS A 137 -2.53 -16.88 -19.03
CA LYS A 137 -3.27 -17.62 -20.04
C LYS A 137 -4.74 -17.70 -19.65
N HIS A 138 -5.66 -17.54 -20.60
CA HIS A 138 -7.10 -17.67 -20.40
C HIS A 138 -7.78 -18.17 -21.68
N ALA A 139 -8.93 -18.83 -21.52
CA ALA A 139 -9.78 -19.28 -22.62
C ALA A 139 -10.83 -18.22 -23.03
N TYR A 140 -10.91 -17.12 -22.29
CA TYR A 140 -11.90 -16.07 -22.53
C TYR A 140 -11.60 -15.31 -23.81
N VAL A 141 -12.59 -15.23 -24.72
CA VAL A 141 -12.56 -14.40 -25.92
C VAL A 141 -13.06 -13.00 -25.57
N LYS A 142 -12.32 -11.97 -25.92
CA LYS A 142 -12.71 -10.58 -25.63
C LYS A 142 -14.00 -10.24 -26.40
N ASN A 143 -15.08 -9.99 -25.67
CA ASN A 143 -16.26 -9.34 -26.19
C ASN A 143 -16.18 -7.82 -25.91
N PRO A 144 -16.33 -6.94 -26.93
CA PRO A 144 -16.30 -5.48 -26.71
C PRO A 144 -17.31 -4.98 -25.67
N GLU A 145 -18.42 -5.64 -25.48
CA GLU A 145 -19.46 -5.32 -24.51
C GLU A 145 -19.07 -5.66 -23.06
N GLN A 146 -18.11 -6.56 -22.87
CA GLN A 146 -17.67 -7.04 -21.55
C GLN A 146 -16.37 -6.32 -21.11
N ARG A 147 -16.40 -4.98 -21.13
CA ARG A 147 -15.29 -4.13 -20.70
C ARG A 147 -15.30 -3.86 -19.17
N GLY A 148 -14.26 -3.21 -18.69
CA GLY A 148 -14.16 -2.77 -17.30
C GLY A 148 -14.02 -3.92 -16.30
N THR A 149 -14.73 -3.82 -15.18
CA THR A 149 -14.67 -4.79 -14.08
C THR A 149 -15.19 -6.16 -14.48
N LEU A 150 -16.30 -6.24 -15.25
CA LEU A 150 -16.86 -7.48 -15.73
C LEU A 150 -15.86 -8.27 -16.58
N GLY A 151 -15.20 -7.62 -17.55
CA GLY A 151 -14.18 -8.27 -18.36
C GLY A 151 -13.00 -8.79 -17.57
N LYS A 152 -12.62 -8.12 -16.47
CA LYS A 152 -11.57 -8.58 -15.54
C LYS A 152 -12.02 -9.83 -14.76
N ILE A 153 -13.25 -9.85 -14.30
CA ILE A 153 -13.86 -11.00 -13.60
C ILE A 153 -13.88 -12.21 -14.53
N LEU A 154 -14.48 -12.09 -15.72
CA LEU A 154 -14.57 -13.18 -16.71
C LEU A 154 -13.20 -13.72 -17.11
N ARG A 155 -12.22 -12.81 -17.30
CA ARG A 155 -10.85 -13.22 -17.60
C ARG A 155 -10.21 -14.03 -16.47
N LEU A 156 -10.50 -13.71 -15.21
CA LEU A 156 -10.02 -14.46 -14.06
C LEU A 156 -10.76 -15.79 -13.89
N GLN A 157 -12.06 -15.82 -14.11
CA GLN A 157 -12.88 -17.04 -14.05
C GLN A 157 -12.42 -18.10 -15.06
N HIS A 158 -12.05 -17.66 -16.28
CA HIS A 158 -11.55 -18.55 -17.34
C HIS A 158 -10.01 -18.61 -17.41
N ALA A 159 -9.33 -18.29 -16.32
CA ALA A 159 -7.88 -18.31 -16.26
C ALA A 159 -7.33 -19.74 -16.37
N LYS A 160 -6.20 -19.88 -17.10
CA LYS A 160 -5.41 -21.13 -17.18
C LYS A 160 -4.07 -21.03 -16.45
N ALA A 161 -3.61 -19.81 -16.18
CA ALA A 161 -2.43 -19.56 -15.35
C ALA A 161 -2.59 -18.19 -14.69
N VAL A 162 -2.44 -18.16 -13.38
CA VAL A 162 -2.62 -16.95 -12.55
C VAL A 162 -1.43 -16.76 -11.64
N GLN A 163 -1.01 -15.51 -11.46
CA GLN A 163 0.04 -15.15 -10.52
C GLN A 163 -0.43 -13.97 -9.66
N LEU A 164 -0.33 -14.11 -8.34
CA LEU A 164 -0.53 -13.00 -7.40
C LEU A 164 0.73 -12.15 -7.33
N ASN A 165 0.55 -10.83 -7.35
CA ASN A 165 1.63 -9.87 -7.19
C ASN A 165 1.19 -8.80 -6.17
N ILE A 166 2.10 -8.45 -5.26
CA ILE A 166 2.02 -7.24 -4.44
C ILE A 166 3.15 -6.33 -4.91
N LYS A 167 2.80 -5.09 -5.27
CA LYS A 167 3.72 -4.13 -5.89
C LYS A 167 3.58 -2.77 -5.22
N ILE A 168 4.70 -2.08 -5.01
CA ILE A 168 4.77 -0.67 -4.62
C ILE A 168 5.57 0.06 -5.69
N THR A 169 5.03 1.15 -6.24
CA THR A 169 5.59 1.87 -7.39
C THR A 169 5.97 3.29 -7.00
N GLN A 170 7.17 3.72 -7.41
CA GLN A 170 7.68 5.07 -7.15
C GLN A 170 8.45 5.59 -8.36
N LYS A 171 8.50 6.93 -8.51
CA LYS A 171 9.24 7.57 -9.61
C LYS A 171 10.74 7.29 -9.54
N TYR A 172 11.32 7.29 -8.35
CA TYR A 172 12.76 7.14 -8.13
C TYR A 172 13.07 5.81 -7.44
N LYS A 173 14.19 5.19 -7.82
CA LYS A 173 14.62 3.87 -7.33
C LYS A 173 14.84 3.86 -5.82
N GLU A 174 15.47 4.91 -5.30
CA GLU A 174 15.76 5.05 -3.86
C GLU A 174 14.50 5.00 -2.99
N ASN A 175 13.35 5.47 -3.51
CA ASN A 175 12.08 5.49 -2.80
C ASN A 175 11.43 4.09 -2.64
N VAL A 176 11.98 3.04 -3.26
CA VAL A 176 11.55 1.64 -3.12
C VAL A 176 12.71 0.69 -2.77
N ALA A 177 13.96 1.10 -2.97
CA ALA A 177 15.12 0.22 -2.82
C ALA A 177 15.27 -0.34 -1.40
N PHE A 178 14.95 0.46 -0.39
CA PHE A 178 15.02 0.04 1.02
C PHE A 178 14.02 -1.07 1.38
N LEU A 179 12.94 -1.28 0.60
CA LEU A 179 12.01 -2.38 0.79
C LEU A 179 12.63 -3.76 0.52
N ARG A 180 13.78 -3.80 -0.14
CA ARG A 180 14.56 -5.05 -0.34
C ARG A 180 15.32 -5.53 0.91
N THR A 181 15.29 -4.75 1.99
CA THR A 181 15.86 -5.19 3.28
C THR A 181 15.30 -6.56 3.65
N PRO A 182 16.15 -7.53 4.07
CA PRO A 182 15.72 -8.87 4.43
C PRO A 182 14.58 -8.84 5.46
N PHE A 183 13.55 -9.65 5.23
CA PHE A 183 12.45 -9.82 6.16
C PHE A 183 12.86 -10.82 7.24
N LEU A 184 13.15 -10.33 8.44
CA LEU A 184 13.46 -11.15 9.60
C LEU A 184 12.22 -11.24 10.50
N PRO A 185 11.45 -12.31 10.48
CA PRO A 185 10.38 -12.52 11.46
C PRO A 185 11.01 -12.71 12.84
N LEU A 186 10.57 -11.90 13.79
CA LEU A 186 11.11 -11.82 15.16
C LEU A 186 11.02 -13.11 15.99
N SER A 187 10.39 -14.18 15.51
CA SER A 187 10.11 -15.35 16.36
C SER A 187 9.93 -16.70 15.68
N LEU A 188 10.04 -16.86 14.39
CA LEU A 188 9.56 -18.11 13.79
C LEU A 188 10.58 -19.07 13.20
N ASP A 189 11.83 -18.73 12.96
CA ASP A 189 12.73 -19.72 12.34
C ASP A 189 14.23 -19.45 12.48
N ARG A 190 14.73 -19.19 13.67
CA ARG A 190 16.18 -19.41 13.91
C ARG A 190 16.58 -20.88 13.76
N GLN A 191 15.62 -21.81 13.71
CA GLN A 191 15.85 -23.25 13.61
C GLN A 191 15.76 -23.83 12.18
N LYS A 192 15.25 -23.09 11.20
CA LYS A 192 15.15 -23.58 9.81
C LYS A 192 15.88 -22.65 8.84
N GLY A 193 17.24 -22.64 8.89
CA GLY A 193 18.10 -22.14 7.81
C GLY A 193 17.50 -21.10 6.84
N ILE A 194 16.87 -20.05 7.37
CA ILE A 194 16.44 -18.93 6.52
C ILE A 194 17.71 -18.20 6.16
N ASP A 195 18.00 -18.18 4.86
CA ASP A 195 19.05 -17.41 4.26
C ASP A 195 18.82 -15.92 4.57
N THR A 196 19.44 -15.43 5.64
CA THR A 196 19.29 -14.08 6.15
C THR A 196 19.85 -13.03 5.19
N GLU A 197 20.58 -13.44 4.17
CA GLU A 197 21.17 -12.58 3.14
C GLU A 197 20.23 -12.35 1.95
N LYS A 198 19.17 -13.14 1.81
CA LYS A 198 18.29 -13.04 0.66
C LYS A 198 17.42 -11.80 0.73
N GLN A 199 17.60 -10.92 -0.24
CA GLN A 199 16.81 -9.71 -0.40
C GLN A 199 15.33 -10.02 -0.59
N PHE A 200 14.46 -9.25 0.08
CA PHE A 200 13.01 -9.40 0.04
C PHE A 200 12.40 -8.63 -1.13
N GLY A 201 11.81 -9.36 -2.08
CA GLY A 201 11.24 -8.79 -3.29
C GLY A 201 12.27 -8.38 -4.34
N GLN A 202 11.76 -7.96 -5.48
CA GLN A 202 12.55 -7.54 -6.65
C GLN A 202 12.16 -6.13 -7.08
N ILE A 203 13.11 -5.39 -7.66
CA ILE A 203 12.87 -4.07 -8.23
C ILE A 203 12.92 -4.18 -9.74
N PHE A 204 11.85 -3.69 -10.37
CA PHE A 204 11.74 -3.59 -11.82
C PHE A 204 11.67 -2.12 -12.22
N PHE A 205 12.26 -1.80 -13.37
CA PHE A 205 12.10 -0.52 -14.03
C PHE A 205 11.11 -0.67 -15.19
N ASP A 206 10.09 0.17 -15.22
CA ASP A 206 9.13 0.27 -16.32
C ASP A 206 9.37 1.58 -17.07
N LYS A 207 9.59 1.49 -18.38
CA LYS A 207 9.89 2.64 -19.25
C LYS A 207 8.66 3.47 -19.61
N SER A 208 7.45 2.96 -19.36
CA SER A 208 6.22 3.70 -19.66
C SER A 208 6.09 4.95 -18.78
N GLN A 209 5.28 5.93 -19.22
CA GLN A 209 4.95 7.13 -18.45
C GLN A 209 6.17 7.88 -17.86
N ASN A 210 7.24 8.07 -18.66
CA ASN A 210 8.49 8.71 -18.25
C ASN A 210 9.32 7.91 -17.21
N GLY A 211 9.10 6.61 -17.13
CA GLY A 211 9.83 5.67 -16.30
C GLY A 211 9.43 5.71 -14.82
N TYR A 212 9.36 4.55 -14.21
CA TYR A 212 9.16 4.38 -12.77
C TYR A 212 9.74 3.04 -12.29
N TYR A 213 9.97 2.95 -10.99
CA TYR A 213 10.48 1.76 -10.33
C TYR A 213 9.38 1.11 -9.50
N SER A 214 9.37 -0.21 -9.49
CA SER A 214 8.43 -0.97 -8.66
C SER A 214 9.15 -2.06 -7.88
N TRP A 215 8.97 -2.04 -6.56
CA TRP A 215 9.25 -3.17 -5.72
C TRP A 215 8.10 -4.16 -5.81
N THR A 216 8.39 -5.44 -6.03
CA THR A 216 7.37 -6.48 -6.28
C THR A 216 7.73 -7.77 -5.57
N ILE A 217 6.75 -8.38 -4.92
CA ILE A 217 6.78 -9.76 -4.43
C ILE A 217 5.71 -10.59 -5.11
N SER A 218 6.04 -11.84 -5.43
CA SER A 218 5.13 -12.75 -6.16
C SER A 218 5.23 -14.21 -5.72
N SER A 219 6.30 -14.60 -5.03
CA SER A 219 6.40 -15.94 -4.47
C SER A 219 5.45 -16.12 -3.28
N LYS A 220 4.86 -17.32 -3.12
CA LYS A 220 3.97 -17.62 -1.98
C LYS A 220 4.66 -17.34 -0.65
N LYS A 221 5.96 -17.68 -0.52
CA LYS A 221 6.76 -17.46 0.69
C LYS A 221 6.83 -15.97 1.05
N GLU A 222 7.22 -15.10 0.09
CA GLU A 222 7.33 -13.66 0.32
C GLU A 222 5.96 -13.03 0.62
N VAL A 223 4.93 -13.42 -0.13
CA VAL A 223 3.56 -12.93 0.11
C VAL A 223 3.08 -13.32 1.51
N THR A 224 3.34 -14.56 1.97
CA THR A 224 2.97 -15.01 3.32
C THR A 224 3.69 -14.18 4.39
N PHE A 225 4.98 -13.89 4.22
CA PHE A 225 5.72 -13.01 5.12
C PHE A 225 5.16 -11.59 5.12
N PHE A 226 4.77 -11.08 3.95
CA PHE A 226 4.16 -9.76 3.87
C PHE A 226 2.78 -9.72 4.55
N LEU A 227 1.96 -10.76 4.44
CA LEU A 227 0.69 -10.87 5.18
C LEU A 227 0.91 -10.90 6.71
N TYR A 228 1.96 -11.60 7.17
CA TYR A 228 2.35 -11.54 8.58
C TYR A 228 2.75 -10.12 8.99
N TYR A 229 3.52 -9.41 8.18
CA TYR A 229 3.82 -7.99 8.40
C TYR A 229 2.55 -7.16 8.52
N ILE A 230 1.59 -7.30 7.58
CA ILE A 230 0.31 -6.58 7.58
C ILE A 230 -0.54 -6.91 8.81
N SER A 231 -0.49 -8.14 9.34
CA SER A 231 -1.20 -8.48 10.58
C SER A 231 -0.70 -7.69 11.81
N LYS A 232 0.56 -7.25 11.79
CA LYS A 232 1.18 -6.43 12.84
C LYS A 232 1.15 -4.92 12.55
N ASN A 233 0.96 -4.54 11.28
CA ASN A 233 0.92 -3.17 10.78
C ASN A 233 -0.22 -3.05 9.75
N PRO A 234 -1.48 -2.90 10.20
CA PRO A 234 -2.65 -2.99 9.33
C PRO A 234 -2.68 -1.93 8.21
N SER A 235 -3.13 -2.33 7.04
CA SER A 235 -3.57 -1.45 5.96
C SER A 235 -4.95 -0.87 6.29
N TYR A 236 -5.16 0.41 6.03
CA TYR A 236 -6.42 1.11 6.30
C TYR A 236 -7.17 1.51 5.04
N SER A 237 -6.63 1.23 3.86
CA SER A 237 -7.26 1.47 2.57
C SER A 237 -8.14 0.30 2.11
N LYS A 238 -8.90 0.52 1.02
CA LYS A 238 -9.67 -0.56 0.34
C LYS A 238 -8.81 -1.77 -0.04
N LYS A 239 -7.49 -1.61 -0.13
CA LYS A 239 -6.55 -2.69 -0.43
C LYS A 239 -6.54 -3.78 0.64
N ALA A 240 -6.94 -3.45 1.89
CA ALA A 240 -7.13 -4.43 2.96
C ALA A 240 -8.14 -5.53 2.58
N HIS A 241 -9.13 -5.25 1.72
CA HIS A 241 -10.05 -6.26 1.23
C HIS A 241 -9.31 -7.35 0.44
N ARG A 242 -8.47 -6.98 -0.51
CA ARG A 242 -7.68 -7.94 -1.30
C ARG A 242 -6.66 -8.69 -0.44
N LEU A 243 -6.02 -8.03 0.53
CA LEU A 243 -5.11 -8.70 1.47
C LEU A 243 -5.82 -9.84 2.22
N ARG A 244 -7.07 -9.66 2.64
CA ARG A 244 -7.87 -10.73 3.28
C ARG A 244 -8.18 -11.88 2.33
N LEU A 245 -8.36 -11.60 1.04
CA LEU A 245 -8.66 -12.62 0.03
C LEU A 245 -7.43 -13.43 -0.42
N VAL A 246 -6.21 -13.02 -0.07
CA VAL A 246 -4.99 -13.74 -0.48
C VAL A 246 -4.94 -15.16 0.07
N HIS A 247 -5.46 -15.42 1.28
CA HIS A 247 -5.53 -16.76 1.83
C HIS A 247 -6.47 -17.65 1.01
N VAL A 248 -7.66 -17.12 0.67
CA VAL A 248 -8.64 -17.81 -0.18
C VAL A 248 -8.06 -18.08 -1.57
N PHE A 249 -7.31 -17.11 -2.12
CA PHE A 249 -6.61 -17.31 -3.39
C PHE A 249 -5.66 -18.52 -3.34
N TYR A 250 -4.78 -18.60 -2.35
CA TYR A 250 -3.83 -19.72 -2.28
C TYR A 250 -4.50 -21.06 -2.00
N GLU A 251 -5.55 -21.10 -1.16
CA GLU A 251 -6.35 -22.31 -0.92
C GLU A 251 -6.92 -22.86 -2.23
N LEU A 252 -7.60 -22.00 -3.02
CA LEU A 252 -8.20 -22.38 -4.31
C LEU A 252 -7.17 -22.66 -5.38
N TYR A 253 -6.06 -21.92 -5.39
CA TYR A 253 -4.98 -22.09 -6.35
C TYR A 253 -4.28 -23.45 -6.20
N GLU A 254 -4.03 -23.91 -4.98
CA GLU A 254 -3.41 -25.21 -4.68
C GLU A 254 -4.31 -26.38 -5.09
N GLN A 255 -5.62 -26.22 -4.93
CA GLN A 255 -6.64 -27.16 -5.40
C GLN A 255 -6.86 -27.09 -6.93
N LYS A 256 -6.14 -26.24 -7.65
CA LYS A 256 -6.30 -25.98 -9.10
C LYS A 256 -7.74 -25.60 -9.49
N ALA A 257 -8.48 -24.94 -8.61
CA ALA A 257 -9.88 -24.57 -8.80
C ALA A 257 -10.11 -23.75 -10.09
N TYR A 258 -9.12 -22.96 -10.53
CA TYR A 258 -9.14 -22.20 -11.79
C TYR A 258 -9.16 -23.10 -13.05
N LEU A 259 -8.78 -24.39 -12.95
CA LEU A 259 -8.80 -25.38 -14.03
C LEU A 259 -9.95 -26.40 -13.88
N ALA A 260 -10.75 -26.31 -12.83
CA ALA A 260 -11.82 -27.24 -12.55
C ALA A 260 -12.94 -27.17 -13.62
N GLN A 261 -13.69 -28.25 -13.77
CA GLN A 261 -14.84 -28.35 -14.68
C GLN A 261 -15.90 -27.31 -14.29
N GLU A 262 -16.58 -26.71 -15.29
CA GLU A 262 -17.50 -25.58 -15.09
C GLU A 262 -18.60 -25.84 -14.04
N GLU A 263 -19.20 -27.03 -14.01
CA GLU A 263 -20.28 -27.41 -13.08
C GLU A 263 -19.76 -27.91 -11.72
N SER A 264 -18.46 -27.92 -11.50
CA SER A 264 -17.89 -28.43 -10.25
C SER A 264 -17.99 -27.42 -9.10
N TYR A 265 -18.11 -27.92 -7.87
CA TYR A 265 -18.07 -27.10 -6.65
C TYR A 265 -16.80 -26.20 -6.58
N LEU A 266 -15.64 -26.74 -6.97
CA LEU A 266 -14.40 -25.97 -6.97
C LEU A 266 -14.43 -24.81 -7.97
N LYS A 267 -15.08 -25.01 -9.14
CA LYS A 267 -15.23 -23.95 -10.13
C LYS A 267 -16.16 -22.86 -9.65
N HIS A 268 -17.28 -23.22 -9.02
CA HIS A 268 -18.18 -22.24 -8.40
C HIS A 268 -17.45 -21.41 -7.33
N ARG A 269 -16.68 -22.02 -6.44
CA ARG A 269 -15.87 -21.30 -5.47
C ARG A 269 -14.84 -20.35 -6.10
N TRP A 270 -14.20 -20.77 -7.21
CA TRP A 270 -13.29 -19.90 -7.96
C TRP A 270 -14.00 -18.70 -8.57
N ASN A 271 -15.19 -18.89 -9.12
CA ASN A 271 -15.99 -17.81 -9.70
C ASN A 271 -16.45 -16.81 -8.63
N ASP A 272 -16.86 -17.28 -7.46
CA ASP A 272 -17.22 -16.44 -6.31
C ASP A 272 -16.02 -15.66 -5.78
N PHE A 273 -14.85 -16.29 -5.72
CA PHE A 273 -13.59 -15.62 -5.41
C PHE A 273 -13.29 -14.52 -6.43
N ALA A 274 -13.42 -14.77 -7.73
CA ALA A 274 -13.17 -13.78 -8.77
C ALA A 274 -14.11 -12.57 -8.64
N ASN A 275 -15.40 -12.80 -8.37
CA ASN A 275 -16.36 -11.73 -8.09
C ASN A 275 -15.97 -10.92 -6.86
N SER A 276 -15.60 -11.58 -5.76
CA SER A 276 -15.20 -10.95 -4.51
C SER A 276 -13.90 -10.13 -4.67
N TRP A 277 -12.94 -10.61 -5.46
CA TRP A 277 -11.66 -9.93 -5.73
C TRP A 277 -11.83 -8.56 -6.38
N PHE A 278 -12.84 -8.40 -7.23
CA PHE A 278 -13.11 -7.16 -7.94
C PHE A 278 -14.26 -6.32 -7.35
N LYS A 279 -14.79 -6.68 -6.18
CA LYS A 279 -15.95 -6.02 -5.55
C LYS A 279 -15.80 -4.50 -5.41
N TYR A 280 -14.61 -4.00 -5.11
CA TYR A 280 -14.36 -2.55 -4.91
C TYR A 280 -13.67 -1.88 -6.10
N GLY A 281 -13.69 -2.51 -7.27
CA GLY A 281 -12.98 -2.03 -8.44
C GLY A 281 -11.45 -2.13 -8.29
N THR A 282 -10.76 -1.62 -9.24
CA THR A 282 -9.30 -1.50 -9.25
C THR A 282 -8.90 -0.08 -9.05
#